data_c92055508d4669186378a6335d1abe9d
#
_entry.id   c92055508d4669186378a6335d1abe9d
#
_cell.length_a   1.000
_cell.length_b   1.000
_cell.length_c   1.000
_cell.angle_alpha   90.00
_cell.angle_beta   90.00
_cell.angle_gamma   90.00
#
_symmetry.space_group_name_H-M   'P 1'
#
loop_
_entity.id
_entity.type
_entity.pdbx_description
1 polymer ?
#
loop_
_entity_poly.entity_id
_entity_poly.type
_entity_poly.pdbx_seq_one_letter_code
_entity_poly.pdbx_strand_id
1 'polypeptide(L)'
;MTNGTTANQTGQRAERVIACMLHERGYSFERQVYLGKSIYGHKLYCDFLVSNIPEFPNGLIIESKWQGSGGSADEKFPYLIENVRQVFPCPAVIVIAGGGHKPGAVTWLKAQVDGKKVVAALNLEEFLCWMNKDLSDPAGLPERCCTRRAAGEV
;
A
#
# COMPACT_ATOMS: atom_id res chain seq x y z
N MET A 1 23.97 17.49 5.08
CA MET A 1 23.87 16.29 4.24
C MET A 1 23.40 15.06 4.99
N THR A 2 22.41 15.20 5.87
CA THR A 2 21.92 14.07 6.71
C THR A 2 20.45 13.69 6.44
N ASN A 3 19.76 14.38 5.54
CA ASN A 3 18.33 14.18 5.31
C ASN A 3 17.97 12.92 4.50
N GLY A 4 18.88 12.42 3.67
CA GLY A 4 18.61 11.23 2.85
C GLY A 4 18.58 9.91 3.66
N THR A 5 19.43 9.82 4.68
CA THR A 5 19.56 8.61 5.49
C THR A 5 18.35 8.39 6.39
N THR A 6 17.81 9.45 6.97
CA THR A 6 16.66 9.39 7.88
C THR A 6 15.37 9.05 7.13
N ALA A 7 15.15 9.64 5.96
CA ALA A 7 13.97 9.37 5.13
C ALA A 7 13.96 7.90 4.65
N ASN A 8 15.11 7.39 4.25
CA ASN A 8 15.24 6.00 3.81
C ASN A 8 15.03 5.02 4.97
N GLN A 9 15.56 5.32 6.15
CA GLN A 9 15.35 4.48 7.35
C GLN A 9 13.89 4.43 7.78
N THR A 10 13.14 5.53 7.66
CA THR A 10 11.73 5.57 8.05
C THR A 10 10.84 4.84 7.06
N GLY A 11 11.16 4.92 5.76
CA GLY A 11 10.51 4.10 4.73
C GLY A 11 10.73 2.61 4.98
N GLN A 12 11.94 2.22 5.33
CA GLN A 12 12.27 0.84 5.69
C GLN A 12 11.54 0.36 6.95
N ARG A 13 11.30 1.24 7.93
CA ARG A 13 10.52 0.91 9.12
C ARG A 13 9.06 0.61 8.77
N ALA A 14 8.44 1.41 7.93
CA ALA A 14 7.09 1.17 7.46
C ALA A 14 6.97 -0.19 6.74
N GLU A 15 7.94 -0.52 5.89
CA GLU A 15 8.00 -1.81 5.22
C GLU A 15 8.18 -2.97 6.21
N ARG A 16 8.99 -2.81 7.25
CA ARG A 16 9.15 -3.83 8.30
C ARG A 16 7.84 -4.08 9.05
N VAL A 17 7.07 -3.04 9.34
CA VAL A 17 5.76 -3.18 9.99
C VAL A 17 4.82 -3.99 9.10
N ILE A 18 4.77 -3.70 7.81
CA ILE A 18 3.96 -4.45 6.84
C ILE A 18 4.42 -5.91 6.80
N ALA A 19 5.72 -6.17 6.73
CA ALA A 19 6.27 -7.53 6.72
C ALA A 19 5.88 -8.32 7.98
N CYS A 20 5.96 -7.70 9.15
CA CYS A 20 5.53 -8.32 10.41
C CYS A 20 4.04 -8.66 10.40
N MET A 21 3.20 -7.73 9.93
CA MET A 21 1.76 -7.95 9.82
C MET A 21 1.43 -9.14 8.91
N LEU A 22 2.08 -9.21 7.75
CA LEU A 22 1.90 -10.32 6.80
C LEU A 22 2.33 -11.65 7.41
N HIS A 23 3.48 -11.68 8.04
CA HIS A 23 4.02 -12.88 8.68
C HIS A 23 3.12 -13.39 9.80
N GLU A 24 2.70 -12.52 10.71
CA GLU A 24 1.85 -12.88 11.85
C GLU A 24 0.51 -13.46 11.42
N ARG A 25 0.03 -13.08 10.23
CA ARG A 25 -1.24 -13.57 9.68
C ARG A 25 -1.10 -14.79 8.79
N GLY A 26 0.11 -15.32 8.67
CA GLY A 26 0.37 -16.54 7.90
C GLY A 26 0.36 -16.34 6.39
N TYR A 27 0.50 -15.11 5.90
CA TYR A 27 0.65 -14.87 4.48
C TYR A 27 2.04 -15.24 3.98
N SER A 28 2.11 -15.87 2.82
CA SER A 28 3.35 -16.09 2.10
C SER A 28 3.65 -14.90 1.21
N PHE A 29 4.85 -14.33 1.33
CA PHE A 29 5.22 -13.16 0.55
C PHE A 29 6.72 -13.13 0.23
N GLU A 30 7.05 -12.44 -0.85
CA GLU A 30 8.41 -12.10 -1.24
C GLU A 30 8.56 -10.57 -1.24
N ARG A 31 9.77 -10.10 -0.94
CA ARG A 31 10.09 -8.67 -0.91
C ARG A 31 10.94 -8.29 -2.11
N GLN A 32 10.78 -7.05 -2.58
CA GLN A 32 11.59 -6.48 -3.67
C GLN A 32 11.61 -7.38 -4.91
N VAL A 33 10.43 -7.71 -5.42
CA VAL A 33 10.27 -8.61 -6.56
C VAL A 33 10.37 -7.83 -7.86
N TYR A 34 11.16 -8.35 -8.78
CA TYR A 34 11.31 -7.78 -10.12
C TYR A 34 10.07 -8.04 -10.97
N LEU A 35 9.47 -7.00 -11.51
CA LEU A 35 8.24 -7.06 -12.31
C LEU A 35 8.43 -6.83 -13.81
N GLY A 36 9.64 -6.60 -14.25
CA GLY A 36 9.93 -6.18 -15.62
C GLY A 36 10.30 -4.71 -15.73
N LYS A 37 9.98 -4.09 -16.84
CA LYS A 37 10.28 -2.67 -17.07
C LYS A 37 9.07 -1.81 -16.80
N SER A 38 9.30 -0.66 -16.15
CA SER A 38 8.30 0.39 -15.94
C SER A 38 7.86 1.01 -17.26
N ILE A 39 6.84 1.86 -17.19
CA ILE A 39 6.37 2.66 -18.35
C ILE A 39 7.47 3.55 -18.93
N TYR A 40 8.53 3.85 -18.19
CA TYR A 40 9.69 4.60 -18.68
C TYR A 40 10.87 3.72 -19.12
N GLY A 41 10.69 2.39 -19.10
CA GLY A 41 11.73 1.45 -19.52
C GLY A 41 12.78 1.14 -18.46
N HIS A 42 12.63 1.61 -17.23
CA HIS A 42 13.50 1.29 -16.10
C HIS A 42 13.10 -0.04 -15.44
N LYS A 43 14.04 -0.70 -14.78
CA LYS A 43 13.72 -1.88 -13.96
C LYS A 43 12.71 -1.52 -12.89
N LEU A 44 11.64 -2.31 -12.80
CA LEU A 44 10.56 -2.12 -11.86
C LEU A 44 10.54 -3.25 -10.83
N TYR A 45 10.51 -2.86 -9.56
CA TYR A 45 10.39 -3.78 -8.42
C TYR A 45 9.17 -3.40 -7.60
N CYS A 46 8.46 -4.38 -7.06
CA CYS A 46 7.45 -4.12 -6.05
C CYS A 46 8.02 -4.37 -4.64
N ASP A 47 7.44 -3.73 -3.64
CA ASP A 47 7.89 -3.89 -2.25
C ASP A 47 7.53 -5.27 -1.70
N PHE A 48 6.31 -5.75 -1.95
CA PHE A 48 5.83 -7.06 -1.53
C PHE A 48 4.97 -7.71 -2.60
N LEU A 49 5.21 -8.98 -2.86
CA LEU A 49 4.31 -9.84 -3.63
C LEU A 49 3.77 -10.91 -2.69
N VAL A 50 2.49 -10.86 -2.41
CA VAL A 50 1.80 -11.79 -1.51
C VAL A 50 1.14 -12.88 -2.34
N SER A 51 1.39 -14.13 -1.98
CA SER A 51 0.75 -15.31 -2.54
C SER A 51 -0.21 -15.94 -1.52
N ASN A 52 -0.87 -17.02 -1.87
CA ASN A 52 -1.80 -17.76 -1.03
C ASN A 52 -3.03 -16.99 -0.51
N ILE A 53 -3.45 -15.96 -1.22
CA ILE A 53 -4.71 -15.25 -0.96
C ILE A 53 -5.76 -15.76 -1.95
N PRO A 54 -6.83 -16.44 -1.51
CA PRO A 54 -7.83 -17.03 -2.42
C PRO A 54 -8.49 -16.00 -3.36
N GLU A 55 -8.75 -14.80 -2.88
CA GLU A 55 -9.36 -13.71 -3.64
C GLU A 55 -8.43 -13.13 -4.71
N PHE A 56 -7.14 -13.37 -4.57
CA PHE A 56 -6.11 -12.91 -5.51
C PHE A 56 -5.25 -14.09 -5.98
N PRO A 57 -5.79 -14.98 -6.84
CA PRO A 57 -5.11 -16.21 -7.22
C PRO A 57 -3.78 -15.99 -7.95
N ASN A 58 -3.60 -14.84 -8.59
CA ASN A 58 -2.35 -14.48 -9.27
C ASN A 58 -1.40 -13.66 -8.38
N GLY A 59 -1.74 -13.48 -7.11
CA GLY A 59 -0.99 -12.68 -6.16
C GLY A 59 -1.58 -11.30 -5.92
N LEU A 60 -1.10 -10.66 -4.89
CA LEU A 60 -1.42 -9.28 -4.54
C LEU A 60 -0.11 -8.53 -4.26
N ILE A 61 0.09 -7.41 -4.91
CA ILE A 61 1.23 -6.54 -4.65
C ILE A 61 0.86 -5.52 -3.58
N ILE A 62 1.76 -5.30 -2.63
CA ILE A 62 1.65 -4.22 -1.65
C ILE A 62 2.80 -3.26 -1.88
N GLU A 63 2.48 -2.01 -2.16
CA GLU A 63 3.42 -0.91 -2.32
C GLU A 63 3.35 0.02 -1.13
N SER A 64 4.49 0.28 -0.51
CA SER A 64 4.59 1.21 0.61
C SER A 64 5.16 2.55 0.14
N LYS A 65 4.45 3.63 0.40
CA LYS A 65 4.90 5.00 0.11
C LYS A 65 4.96 5.78 1.41
N TRP A 66 6.16 6.18 1.78
CA TRP A 66 6.39 6.96 2.98
C TRP A 66 6.79 8.39 2.65
N GLN A 67 6.22 9.34 3.38
CA GLN A 67 6.62 10.74 3.33
C GLN A 67 6.59 11.35 4.72
N GLY A 68 7.72 11.89 5.15
CA GLY A 68 7.82 12.67 6.40
C GLY A 68 7.30 14.08 6.21
N SER A 69 8.20 15.02 6.04
CA SER A 69 7.88 16.43 5.78
C SER A 69 8.63 16.92 4.55
N GLY A 70 7.96 17.67 3.69
CA GLY A 70 8.58 18.35 2.56
C GLY A 70 9.20 17.46 1.48
N GLY A 71 8.75 16.23 1.33
CA GLY A 71 9.25 15.30 0.32
C GLY A 71 8.48 15.32 -1.00
N SER A 72 8.94 14.52 -1.96
CA SER A 72 8.40 14.43 -3.32
C SER A 72 7.67 13.10 -3.59
N ALA A 73 7.33 12.32 -2.55
CA ALA A 73 6.67 11.03 -2.72
C ALA A 73 5.30 11.18 -3.39
N ASP A 74 4.58 12.26 -3.08
CA ASP A 74 3.27 12.55 -3.67
C ASP A 74 3.33 12.71 -5.19
N GLU A 75 4.39 13.29 -5.72
CA GLU A 75 4.58 13.50 -7.16
C GLU A 75 4.76 12.19 -7.91
N LYS A 76 5.12 11.12 -7.22
CA LYS A 76 5.32 9.79 -7.81
C LYS A 76 4.04 8.96 -7.86
N PHE A 77 2.94 9.42 -7.26
CA PHE A 77 1.68 8.68 -7.28
C PHE A 77 1.14 8.41 -8.69
N PRO A 78 1.08 9.39 -9.61
CA PRO A 78 0.64 9.11 -10.97
C PRO A 78 1.49 8.07 -11.69
N TYR A 79 2.80 8.14 -11.55
CA TYR A 79 3.74 7.18 -12.12
C TYR A 79 3.51 5.77 -11.56
N LEU A 80 3.31 5.65 -10.25
CA LEU A 80 2.98 4.38 -9.61
C LEU A 80 1.68 3.80 -10.16
N ILE A 81 0.62 4.61 -10.21
CA ILE A 81 -0.69 4.16 -10.69
C ILE A 81 -0.63 3.69 -12.15
N GLU A 82 0.09 4.39 -13.01
CA GLU A 82 0.25 3.97 -14.40
C GLU A 82 1.04 2.65 -14.51
N ASN A 83 2.06 2.44 -13.70
CA ASN A 83 2.76 1.16 -13.65
C ASN A 83 1.85 0.03 -13.14
N VAL A 84 1.02 0.28 -12.13
CA VAL A 84 0.03 -0.69 -11.65
C VAL A 84 -0.93 -1.09 -12.76
N ARG A 85 -1.41 -0.13 -13.53
CA ARG A 85 -2.37 -0.38 -14.60
C ARG A 85 -1.78 -1.09 -15.80
N GLN A 86 -0.55 -0.73 -16.19
CA GLN A 86 0.06 -1.18 -17.46
C GLN A 86 1.06 -2.31 -17.30
N VAL A 87 1.75 -2.40 -16.16
CA VAL A 87 2.90 -3.29 -15.99
C VAL A 87 2.70 -4.35 -14.92
N PHE A 88 2.06 -4.02 -13.80
CA PHE A 88 1.93 -4.97 -12.70
C PHE A 88 1.17 -6.23 -13.14
N PRO A 89 1.70 -7.44 -12.83
CA PRO A 89 1.08 -8.70 -13.25
C PRO A 89 -0.18 -9.06 -12.45
N CYS A 90 -0.43 -8.40 -11.34
CA CYS A 90 -1.55 -8.66 -10.45
C CYS A 90 -2.00 -7.37 -9.76
N PRO A 91 -3.17 -7.39 -9.09
CA PRO A 91 -3.66 -6.21 -8.38
C PRO A 91 -2.72 -5.71 -7.28
N ALA A 92 -2.85 -4.44 -6.92
CA ALA A 92 -2.02 -3.79 -5.92
C ALA A 92 -2.82 -3.03 -4.87
N VAL A 93 -2.32 -3.07 -3.64
CA VAL A 93 -2.73 -2.20 -2.53
C VAL A 93 -1.59 -1.23 -2.27
N ILE A 94 -1.92 0.04 -2.13
CA ILE A 94 -0.95 1.09 -1.84
C ILE A 94 -1.12 1.51 -0.39
N VAL A 95 -0.03 1.37 0.39
CA VAL A 95 0.00 1.77 1.80
C VAL A 95 0.75 3.07 1.90
N ILE A 96 0.07 4.09 2.40
CA ILE A 96 0.59 5.43 2.59
C ILE A 96 1.00 5.60 4.04
N ALA A 97 2.27 5.88 4.31
CA ALA A 97 2.79 6.03 5.65
C ALA A 97 3.48 7.38 5.84
N GLY A 98 3.54 7.85 7.07
CA GLY A 98 4.08 9.15 7.43
C GLY A 98 3.02 10.26 7.41
N GLY A 99 3.33 11.40 8.04
CA GLY A 99 2.42 12.53 8.17
C GLY A 99 2.59 13.63 7.12
N GLY A 100 3.50 13.43 6.14
CA GLY A 100 3.90 14.47 5.19
C GLY A 100 3.19 14.47 3.85
N HIS A 101 2.26 13.55 3.63
CA HIS A 101 1.48 13.52 2.39
C HIS A 101 0.49 14.68 2.33
N LYS A 102 0.47 15.38 1.20
CA LYS A 102 -0.50 16.46 0.98
C LYS A 102 -1.91 15.88 0.88
N PRO A 103 -2.92 16.50 1.53
CA PRO A 103 -4.31 16.01 1.49
C PRO A 103 -4.85 15.84 0.07
N GLY A 104 -4.53 16.75 -0.84
CA GLY A 104 -4.93 16.64 -2.24
C GLY A 104 -4.34 15.45 -2.97
N ALA A 105 -3.09 15.09 -2.67
CA ALA A 105 -2.43 13.93 -3.25
C ALA A 105 -3.06 12.62 -2.75
N VAL A 106 -3.37 12.55 -1.47
CA VAL A 106 -4.05 11.40 -0.87
C VAL A 106 -5.46 11.23 -1.45
N THR A 107 -6.21 12.32 -1.56
CA THR A 107 -7.55 12.32 -2.17
C THR A 107 -7.48 11.84 -3.62
N TRP A 108 -6.52 12.35 -4.39
CA TRP A 108 -6.30 11.91 -5.76
C TRP A 108 -6.00 10.41 -5.85
N LEU A 109 -5.09 9.93 -5.00
CA LEU A 109 -4.69 8.51 -4.99
C LEU A 109 -5.87 7.61 -4.64
N LYS A 110 -6.66 7.95 -3.64
CA LYS A 110 -7.87 7.20 -3.25
C LYS A 110 -8.92 7.18 -4.36
N ALA A 111 -8.99 8.23 -5.17
CA ALA A 111 -9.88 8.28 -6.34
C ALA A 111 -9.45 7.33 -7.47
N GLN A 112 -8.20 6.84 -7.47
CA GLN A 112 -7.71 5.88 -8.45
C GLN A 112 -8.11 4.43 -8.14
N VAL A 113 -8.64 4.16 -6.97
CA VAL A 113 -9.09 2.83 -6.58
C VAL A 113 -10.24 2.38 -7.47
N ASP A 114 -10.07 1.25 -8.15
CA ASP A 114 -11.07 0.68 -9.08
C ASP A 114 -11.53 -0.72 -8.66
N GLY A 115 -10.96 -1.28 -7.59
CA GLY A 115 -11.25 -2.62 -7.11
C GLY A 115 -10.73 -3.76 -7.99
N LYS A 116 -10.04 -3.46 -9.07
CA LYS A 116 -9.51 -4.43 -10.05
C LYS A 116 -8.00 -4.45 -10.08
N LYS A 117 -7.39 -3.36 -10.52
CA LYS A 117 -5.93 -3.17 -10.57
C LYS A 117 -5.44 -2.47 -9.32
N VAL A 118 -6.05 -1.35 -8.96
CA VAL A 118 -5.80 -0.63 -7.72
C VAL A 118 -6.89 -1.01 -6.72
N VAL A 119 -6.59 -1.96 -5.86
CA VAL A 119 -7.58 -2.55 -4.93
C VAL A 119 -7.92 -1.58 -3.81
N ALA A 120 -6.91 -0.94 -3.23
CA ALA A 120 -7.08 0.01 -2.14
C ALA A 120 -5.89 0.96 -2.03
N ALA A 121 -6.12 2.11 -1.43
CA ALA A 121 -5.09 3.07 -1.01
C ALA A 121 -5.35 3.42 0.45
N LEU A 122 -4.49 2.97 1.35
CA LEU A 122 -4.74 2.89 2.79
C LEU A 122 -3.55 3.46 3.57
N ASN A 123 -3.80 4.08 4.72
CA ASN A 123 -2.73 4.29 5.69
C ASN A 123 -2.44 2.99 6.46
N LEU A 124 -1.44 2.99 7.34
CA LEU A 124 -1.06 1.77 8.08
C LEU A 124 -2.19 1.25 8.97
N GLU A 125 -2.94 2.13 9.62
CA GLU A 125 -4.06 1.74 10.47
C GLU A 125 -5.21 1.15 9.65
N GLU A 126 -5.57 1.80 8.55
CA GLU A 126 -6.56 1.30 7.60
C GLU A 126 -6.14 -0.04 6.99
N PHE A 127 -4.86 -0.20 6.67
CA PHE A 127 -4.30 -1.44 6.16
C PHE A 127 -4.40 -2.58 7.17
N LEU A 128 -4.09 -2.32 8.44
CA LEU A 128 -4.27 -3.28 9.51
C LEU A 128 -5.74 -3.73 9.64
N CYS A 129 -6.66 -2.78 9.60
CA CYS A 129 -8.10 -3.07 9.59
C CYS A 129 -8.52 -3.88 8.37
N TRP A 130 -8.00 -3.53 7.21
CA TRP A 130 -8.28 -4.23 5.95
C TRP A 130 -7.81 -5.68 5.99
N MET A 131 -6.62 -5.93 6.52
CA MET A 131 -6.07 -7.29 6.69
C MET A 131 -6.85 -8.12 7.72
N ASN A 132 -7.50 -7.49 8.69
CA ASN A 132 -8.30 -8.17 9.72
C ASN A 132 -9.66 -8.64 9.22
N LYS A 133 -10.08 -8.17 8.06
CA LYS A 133 -11.35 -8.57 7.47
C LYS A 133 -11.20 -9.86 6.70
N ASP A 134 -12.26 -10.62 6.67
CA ASP A 134 -12.39 -11.67 5.68
C ASP A 134 -12.39 -11.00 4.30
N LEU A 135 -11.35 -11.22 3.52
CA LEU A 135 -11.19 -10.62 2.19
C LEU A 135 -12.28 -11.07 1.21
N SER A 136 -13.12 -12.03 1.62
CA SER A 136 -14.29 -12.47 0.87
C SER A 136 -15.47 -11.49 0.92
N ASP A 137 -15.43 -10.46 1.79
CA ASP A 137 -16.47 -9.45 1.88
C ASP A 137 -16.12 -8.19 1.08
N PRO A 138 -16.65 -8.00 -0.13
CA PRO A 138 -16.40 -6.81 -0.93
C PRO A 138 -17.00 -5.52 -0.33
N ALA A 139 -17.91 -5.64 0.64
CA ALA A 139 -18.49 -4.49 1.37
C ALA A 139 -17.64 -4.03 2.55
N GLY A 140 -16.53 -4.70 2.81
CA GLY A 140 -15.62 -4.44 3.91
C GLY A 140 -14.75 -3.19 3.77
N LEU A 141 -15.24 -2.09 3.23
CA LEU A 141 -14.50 -0.83 3.11
C LEU A 141 -14.13 -0.23 4.48
N PRO A 142 -12.98 0.46 4.56
CA PRO A 142 -12.40 0.95 5.82
C PRO A 142 -13.29 1.88 6.66
N GLU A 143 -14.32 2.46 6.07
CA GLU A 143 -15.21 3.41 6.74
C GLU A 143 -15.90 2.84 8.00
N ARG A 144 -16.03 1.51 8.10
CA ARG A 144 -16.68 0.89 9.26
C ARG A 144 -15.75 0.61 10.44
N CYS A 145 -14.45 0.64 10.25
CA CYS A 145 -13.49 0.43 11.34
C CYS A 145 -13.35 1.66 12.25
N CYS A 146 -13.41 2.85 11.66
CA CYS A 146 -13.25 4.09 12.41
C CYS A 146 -14.48 4.49 13.24
N THR A 147 -15.67 4.02 12.87
CA THR A 147 -16.93 4.42 13.57
C THR A 147 -17.24 3.60 14.81
N ARG A 148 -16.55 2.50 15.07
CA ARG A 148 -16.82 1.67 16.27
C ARG A 148 -16.14 2.15 17.55
N ARG A 149 -15.19 3.09 17.48
CA ARG A 149 -14.56 3.64 18.70
C ARG A 149 -15.35 4.74 19.39
N ALA A 150 -16.33 5.32 18.74
CA ALA A 150 -17.14 6.41 19.32
C ALA A 150 -18.37 5.95 20.11
N ALA A 151 -18.71 4.66 20.12
CA ALA A 151 -19.92 4.14 20.76
C ALA A 151 -19.65 3.33 22.05
N GLY A 152 -18.47 3.43 22.64
CA GLY A 152 -18.04 2.62 23.78
C GLY A 152 -17.69 3.39 25.06
N GLU A 153 -18.00 4.67 25.14
CA GLU A 153 -17.85 5.41 26.39
C GLU A 153 -19.20 5.92 26.87
N VAL A 154 -19.81 5.16 27.72
CA VAL A 154 -20.73 5.62 28.72
C VAL A 154 -20.17 5.22 30.08
#